data_89c017f67446b785a6cb38158542ba1d
#
_entry.id   89c017f67446b785a6cb38158542ba1d
#
_cell.length_a   1.000
_cell.length_b   1.000
_cell.length_c   1.000
_cell.angle_alpha   90.00
_cell.angle_beta   90.00
_cell.angle_gamma   90.00
#
_symmetry.space_group_name_H-M   'P 1'
#
loop_
_entity.id
_entity.type
_entity.pdbx_description
1 polymer ?
#
loop_
_entity_poly.entity_id
_entity_poly.type
_entity_poly.pdbx_seq_one_letter_code
_entity_poly.pdbx_strand_id
1 'polypeptide(L)'
;MAVAPVTASTWQPLRGDKRWAYLSRAKTIRVATLNEDGSIYLSPLWMVVHEKKLYIPIDAASRHGANFTAGRALSALVDGGDEYATVSGVRITGTMHEVTDEALEETLAQLVYDKYFHVGHPYAEQYLEFGEVAGRRYYELAPTKMIGWDMREITTIATPETRTLPAHVGDRIV
;
A
#
# COMPACT_ATOMS: atom_id res chain seq x y z
N MET A 1 5.01 -42.15 -0.03
CA MET A 1 5.97 -41.19 -0.61
C MET A 1 6.07 -40.00 0.36
N ALA A 2 7.26 -39.76 0.92
CA ALA A 2 7.46 -38.65 1.84
C ALA A 2 7.45 -37.35 1.03
N VAL A 3 6.58 -36.40 1.41
CA VAL A 3 6.57 -35.04 0.86
C VAL A 3 7.85 -34.38 1.32
N ALA A 4 8.69 -33.92 0.39
CA ALA A 4 9.88 -33.15 0.73
C ALA A 4 9.47 -31.92 1.52
N PRO A 5 10.17 -31.58 2.61
CA PRO A 5 9.87 -30.39 3.38
C PRO A 5 10.04 -29.16 2.50
N VAL A 6 9.02 -28.31 2.47
CA VAL A 6 9.12 -26.98 1.86
C VAL A 6 10.19 -26.22 2.65
N THR A 7 11.37 -26.11 2.07
CA THR A 7 12.42 -25.30 2.70
C THR A 7 12.04 -23.84 2.61
N ALA A 8 12.15 -23.11 3.71
CA ALA A 8 11.81 -21.68 3.84
C ALA A 8 12.62 -20.75 2.91
N SER A 9 13.47 -21.28 2.06
CA SER A 9 14.38 -20.53 1.16
C SER A 9 13.81 -20.19 -0.21
N THR A 10 12.58 -20.58 -0.54
CA THR A 10 11.95 -20.31 -1.85
C THR A 10 11.19 -18.99 -1.90
N TRP A 11 11.16 -18.26 -0.80
CA TRP A 11 10.53 -16.98 -0.70
C TRP A 11 11.34 -15.89 -1.44
N GLN A 12 10.75 -15.31 -2.48
CA GLN A 12 11.40 -14.25 -3.27
C GLN A 12 11.04 -12.88 -2.70
N PRO A 13 12.01 -12.13 -2.15
CA PRO A 13 11.73 -10.80 -1.65
C PRO A 13 11.51 -9.81 -2.80
N LEU A 14 10.46 -9.00 -2.73
CA LEU A 14 10.30 -7.83 -3.58
C LEU A 14 11.33 -6.77 -3.24
N ARG A 15 12.32 -6.56 -4.11
CA ARG A 15 13.41 -5.59 -3.91
C ARG A 15 13.60 -4.71 -5.14
N GLY A 16 14.33 -3.60 -4.96
CA GLY A 16 14.73 -2.71 -6.05
C GLY A 16 13.53 -2.27 -6.92
N ASP A 17 13.71 -2.30 -8.22
CA ASP A 17 12.70 -1.83 -9.18
C ASP A 17 11.41 -2.67 -9.17
N LYS A 18 11.49 -3.98 -8.90
CA LYS A 18 10.29 -4.83 -8.74
C LYS A 18 9.36 -4.32 -7.63
N ARG A 19 9.93 -3.89 -6.50
CA ARG A 19 9.16 -3.33 -5.38
C ARG A 19 8.50 -2.01 -5.76
N TRP A 20 9.22 -1.11 -6.43
CA TRP A 20 8.65 0.16 -6.87
C TRP A 20 7.57 -0.02 -7.94
N ALA A 21 7.76 -0.95 -8.88
CA ALA A 21 6.74 -1.32 -9.85
C ALA A 21 5.48 -1.91 -9.19
N TYR A 22 5.65 -2.69 -8.11
CA TYR A 22 4.53 -3.20 -7.30
C TYR A 22 3.76 -2.04 -6.64
N LEU A 23 4.46 -1.14 -5.94
CA LEU A 23 3.87 0.01 -5.26
C LEU A 23 3.17 0.97 -6.24
N SER A 24 3.76 1.20 -7.42
CA SER A 24 3.16 2.09 -8.43
C SER A 24 1.79 1.60 -8.93
N ARG A 25 1.62 0.27 -9.04
CA ARG A 25 0.35 -0.33 -9.50
C ARG A 25 -0.72 -0.42 -8.42
N ALA A 26 -0.31 -0.47 -7.15
CA ALA A 26 -1.24 -0.62 -6.05
C ALA A 26 -2.10 0.64 -5.88
N LYS A 27 -3.40 0.45 -5.63
CA LYS A 27 -4.38 1.54 -5.48
C LYS A 27 -4.50 2.02 -4.03
N THR A 28 -4.16 1.19 -3.06
CA THR A 28 -4.42 1.47 -1.65
C THR A 28 -3.20 1.12 -0.80
N ILE A 29 -2.92 1.97 0.17
CA ILE A 29 -1.97 1.73 1.26
C ILE A 29 -2.73 1.79 2.58
N ARG A 30 -2.55 0.80 3.45
CA ARG A 30 -3.07 0.83 4.82
C ARG A 30 -2.02 1.48 5.71
N VAL A 31 -2.40 2.54 6.39
CA VAL A 31 -1.48 3.30 7.26
C VAL A 31 -1.96 3.26 8.68
N ALA A 32 -1.09 2.80 9.56
CA ALA A 32 -1.26 2.80 11.00
C ALA A 32 -0.40 3.91 11.62
N THR A 33 -1.02 4.78 12.40
CA THR A 33 -0.36 5.85 13.17
C THR A 33 -0.78 5.78 14.63
N LEU A 34 0.06 6.29 15.52
CA LEU A 34 -0.30 6.45 16.92
C LEU A 34 -1.03 7.77 17.13
N ASN A 35 -2.15 7.73 17.84
CA ASN A 35 -2.82 8.90 18.37
C ASN A 35 -2.07 9.44 19.59
N GLU A 36 -2.46 10.63 20.05
CA GLU A 36 -1.88 11.24 21.24
C GLU A 36 -2.08 10.40 22.52
N ASP A 37 -3.21 9.72 22.62
CA ASP A 37 -3.54 8.83 23.71
C ASP A 37 -2.84 7.44 23.63
N GLY A 38 -1.99 7.23 22.62
CA GLY A 38 -1.29 5.96 22.38
C GLY A 38 -2.13 4.89 21.67
N SER A 39 -3.38 5.16 21.35
CA SER A 39 -4.19 4.25 20.55
C SER A 39 -3.73 4.26 19.08
N ILE A 40 -3.98 3.14 18.39
CA ILE A 40 -3.62 3.01 16.96
C ILE A 40 -4.80 3.47 16.11
N TYR A 41 -4.52 4.37 15.17
CA TYR A 41 -5.45 4.75 14.11
C TYR A 41 -5.01 4.12 12.79
N LEU A 42 -5.86 3.29 12.18
CA LEU A 42 -5.58 2.56 10.94
C LEU A 42 -6.68 2.82 9.92
N SER A 43 -6.30 3.23 8.73
CA SER A 43 -7.23 3.30 7.59
C SER A 43 -6.54 3.06 6.25
N PRO A 44 -7.29 2.70 5.19
CA PRO A 44 -6.80 2.71 3.83
C PRO A 44 -6.73 4.14 3.31
N LEU A 45 -5.65 4.45 2.59
CA LEU A 45 -5.42 5.73 1.94
C LEU A 45 -5.05 5.53 0.47
N TRP A 46 -5.21 6.56 -0.33
CA TRP A 46 -4.64 6.63 -1.66
C TRP A 46 -3.15 6.91 -1.60
N MET A 47 -2.44 6.54 -2.65
CA MET A 47 -1.01 6.79 -2.76
C MET A 47 -0.57 6.92 -4.22
N VAL A 48 0.48 7.68 -4.45
CA VAL A 48 1.19 7.72 -5.72
C VAL A 48 2.68 7.49 -5.51
N VAL A 49 3.35 6.98 -6.53
CA VAL A 49 4.81 6.83 -6.56
C VAL A 49 5.34 7.76 -7.63
N HIS A 50 6.26 8.63 -7.24
CA HIS A 50 6.99 9.52 -8.12
C HIS A 50 8.47 9.43 -7.78
N GLU A 51 9.35 9.24 -8.78
CA GLU A 51 10.80 9.16 -8.62
C GLU A 51 11.29 8.20 -7.51
N LYS A 52 10.65 7.03 -7.40
CA LYS A 52 10.93 6.04 -6.34
C LYS A 52 10.72 6.58 -4.91
N LYS A 53 9.82 7.53 -4.76
CA LYS A 53 9.29 8.01 -3.50
C LYS A 53 7.79 7.77 -3.45
N LEU A 54 7.24 7.64 -2.26
CA LEU A 54 5.84 7.34 -2.04
C LEU A 54 5.16 8.55 -1.40
N TYR A 55 4.07 8.99 -2.01
CA TYR A 55 3.32 10.16 -1.56
C TYR A 55 1.87 9.79 -1.26
N ILE A 56 1.33 10.39 -0.22
CA ILE A 56 -0.02 10.17 0.26
C ILE A 56 -0.76 11.51 0.26
N PRO A 57 -1.82 11.66 -0.56
CA PRO A 57 -2.73 12.79 -0.48
C PRO A 57 -3.64 12.62 0.74
N ILE A 58 -3.76 13.65 1.56
CA ILE A 58 -4.56 13.61 2.77
C ILE A 58 -5.25 14.96 3.02
N ASP A 59 -6.39 14.93 3.68
CA ASP A 59 -6.98 16.12 4.27
C ASP A 59 -6.22 16.46 5.57
N ALA A 60 -5.66 17.66 5.63
CA ALA A 60 -4.89 18.14 6.77
C ALA A 60 -5.70 18.14 8.09
N ALA A 61 -7.02 18.35 8.00
CA ALA A 61 -7.94 18.30 9.13
C ALA A 61 -8.26 16.88 9.61
N SER A 62 -7.83 15.86 8.86
CA SER A 62 -8.05 14.46 9.23
C SER A 62 -7.20 14.01 10.41
N ARG A 63 -7.58 12.88 11.02
CA ARG A 63 -6.81 12.25 12.10
C ARG A 63 -5.38 11.89 11.63
N HIS A 64 -5.24 11.38 10.41
CA HIS A 64 -3.91 11.13 9.85
C HIS A 64 -3.12 12.41 9.63
N GLY A 65 -3.75 13.48 9.14
CA GLY A 65 -3.10 14.78 8.97
C GLY A 65 -2.47 15.26 10.28
N ALA A 66 -3.25 15.23 11.38
CA ALA A 66 -2.75 15.59 12.70
C ALA A 66 -1.57 14.70 13.16
N ASN A 67 -1.65 13.37 12.94
CA ASN A 67 -0.59 12.44 13.33
C ASN A 67 0.67 12.59 12.46
N PHE A 68 0.53 12.91 11.17
CA PHE A 68 1.65 13.16 10.26
C PHE A 68 2.38 14.46 10.62
N THR A 69 1.64 15.55 10.84
CA THR A 69 2.19 16.84 11.28
C THR A 69 2.93 16.73 12.61
N ALA A 70 2.44 15.87 13.51
CA ALA A 70 3.12 15.59 14.78
C ALA A 70 4.41 14.74 14.62
N GLY A 71 4.78 14.32 13.41
CA GLY A 71 6.00 13.57 13.13
C GLY A 71 6.02 12.17 13.76
N ARG A 72 4.87 11.60 14.06
CA ARG A 72 4.76 10.30 14.74
C ARG A 72 5.19 9.16 13.80
N ALA A 73 5.88 8.17 14.36
CA ALA A 73 6.25 6.96 13.65
C ALA A 73 5.01 6.23 13.14
N LEU A 74 5.11 5.64 11.95
CA LEU A 74 4.04 4.91 11.33
C LEU A 74 4.48 3.52 10.86
N SER A 75 3.50 2.67 10.66
CA SER A 75 3.63 1.43 9.90
C SER A 75 2.61 1.44 8.78
N ALA A 76 3.05 1.08 7.58
CA ALA A 76 2.18 1.03 6.42
C ALA A 76 2.31 -0.31 5.69
N LEU A 77 1.23 -0.73 5.02
CA LEU A 77 1.13 -1.97 4.29
C LEU A 77 0.43 -1.74 2.96
N VAL A 78 1.09 -2.17 1.90
CA VAL A 78 0.47 -2.38 0.60
C VAL A 78 0.46 -3.88 0.36
N ASP A 79 -0.72 -4.45 0.19
CA ASP A 79 -0.89 -5.89 0.06
C ASP A 79 -1.92 -6.24 -1.02
N GLY A 80 -1.92 -7.50 -1.42
CA GLY A 80 -2.87 -8.09 -2.35
C GLY A 80 -2.77 -9.60 -2.35
N GLY A 81 -3.79 -10.22 -2.95
CA GLY A 81 -3.94 -11.67 -3.02
C GLY A 81 -4.75 -12.23 -1.87
N ASP A 82 -5.75 -13.07 -2.20
CA ASP A 82 -6.70 -13.66 -1.25
C ASP A 82 -6.28 -15.07 -0.83
N GLU A 83 -5.39 -15.70 -1.60
CA GLU A 83 -4.92 -17.06 -1.37
C GLU A 83 -3.43 -17.06 -1.03
N TYR A 84 -2.97 -18.09 -0.31
CA TYR A 84 -1.56 -18.25 0.06
C TYR A 84 -0.60 -18.11 -1.13
N ALA A 85 -0.97 -18.69 -2.28
CA ALA A 85 -0.17 -18.64 -3.50
C ALA A 85 -0.17 -17.29 -4.22
N THR A 86 -1.07 -16.38 -3.86
CA THR A 86 -1.20 -15.06 -4.49
C THR A 86 -0.83 -13.91 -3.57
N VAL A 87 -0.64 -14.19 -2.28
CA VAL A 87 -0.28 -13.16 -1.28
C VAL A 87 1.01 -12.46 -1.67
N SER A 88 0.92 -11.14 -1.74
CA SER A 88 2.06 -10.27 -2.01
C SER A 88 1.92 -8.99 -1.22
N GLY A 89 3.04 -8.31 -0.94
CA GLY A 89 2.93 -7.05 -0.22
C GLY A 89 4.27 -6.37 0.03
N VAL A 90 4.16 -5.14 0.50
CA VAL A 90 5.27 -4.32 0.98
C VAL A 90 4.87 -3.70 2.31
N ARG A 91 5.57 -4.08 3.38
CA ARG A 91 5.48 -3.40 4.67
C ARG A 91 6.53 -2.30 4.74
N ILE A 92 6.12 -1.14 5.23
CA ILE A 92 6.95 0.06 5.32
C ILE A 92 6.85 0.59 6.74
N THR A 93 7.97 0.93 7.35
CA THR A 93 8.03 1.75 8.56
C THR A 93 8.79 3.02 8.23
N GLY A 94 8.38 4.14 8.81
CA GLY A 94 8.98 5.44 8.49
C GLY A 94 8.25 6.59 9.16
N THR A 95 8.46 7.77 8.59
CA THR A 95 7.84 9.03 8.99
C THR A 95 7.23 9.73 7.77
N MET A 96 6.33 10.66 8.01
CA MET A 96 5.75 11.51 6.97
C MET A 96 6.40 12.88 7.01
N HIS A 97 6.65 13.41 5.82
CA HIS A 97 7.13 14.79 5.62
C HIS A 97 6.18 15.50 4.68
N GLU A 98 5.67 16.64 5.09
CA GLU A 98 4.80 17.45 4.26
C GLU A 98 5.57 17.96 3.04
N VAL A 99 4.97 17.86 1.87
CA VAL A 99 5.46 18.47 0.63
C VAL A 99 5.12 19.94 0.68
N THR A 100 6.13 20.80 0.46
CA THR A 100 5.98 22.26 0.46
C THR A 100 6.40 22.89 -0.87
N ASP A 101 6.81 22.07 -1.83
CA ASP A 101 7.17 22.49 -3.18
C ASP A 101 5.90 22.47 -4.05
N GLU A 102 5.44 23.66 -4.46
CA GLU A 102 4.23 23.86 -5.26
C GLU A 102 4.27 23.10 -6.59
N ALA A 103 5.41 23.08 -7.28
CA ALA A 103 5.55 22.37 -8.56
C ALA A 103 5.44 20.84 -8.38
N LEU A 104 5.97 20.33 -7.27
CA LEU A 104 5.81 18.93 -6.91
C LEU A 104 4.35 18.63 -6.52
N GLU A 105 3.67 19.50 -5.76
CA GLU A 105 2.25 19.33 -5.42
C GLU A 105 1.38 19.25 -6.67
N GLU A 106 1.57 20.12 -7.66
CA GLU A 106 0.87 20.06 -8.95
C GLU A 106 1.11 18.74 -9.68
N THR A 107 2.38 18.30 -9.72
CA THR A 107 2.76 17.01 -10.31
C THR A 107 2.04 15.84 -9.61
N LEU A 108 2.02 15.85 -8.29
CA LEU A 108 1.37 14.80 -7.49
C LEU A 108 -0.15 14.81 -7.66
N ALA A 109 -0.76 15.99 -7.76
CA ALA A 109 -2.19 16.13 -8.06
C ALA A 109 -2.55 15.49 -9.41
N GLN A 110 -1.76 15.76 -10.44
CA GLN A 110 -1.95 15.12 -11.74
C GLN A 110 -1.78 13.60 -11.68
N LEU A 111 -0.76 13.11 -10.98
CA LEU A 111 -0.52 11.67 -10.80
C LEU A 111 -1.66 10.98 -10.04
N VAL A 112 -2.25 11.63 -9.04
CA VAL A 112 -3.44 11.12 -8.35
C VAL A 112 -4.63 11.08 -9.29
N TYR A 113 -4.85 12.14 -10.05
CA TYR A 113 -5.91 12.17 -11.06
C TYR A 113 -5.76 11.02 -12.07
N ASP A 114 -4.60 10.88 -12.68
CA ASP A 114 -4.33 9.84 -13.69
C ASP A 114 -4.49 8.42 -13.14
N LYS A 115 -4.14 8.22 -11.88
CA LYS A 115 -4.18 6.90 -11.24
C LYS A 115 -5.57 6.46 -10.81
N TYR A 116 -6.40 7.38 -10.32
CA TYR A 116 -7.69 7.05 -9.68
C TYR A 116 -8.89 7.48 -10.52
N PHE A 117 -8.71 8.46 -11.38
CA PHE A 117 -9.73 8.96 -12.28
C PHE A 117 -9.21 8.83 -13.73
N HIS A 118 -10.08 8.60 -14.68
CA HIS A 118 -9.75 8.54 -16.10
C HIS A 118 -10.78 9.39 -16.85
N VAL A 119 -10.47 9.74 -18.08
CA VAL A 119 -11.40 10.48 -18.94
C VAL A 119 -12.74 9.74 -19.00
N GLY A 120 -13.81 10.43 -18.62
CA GLY A 120 -15.17 9.87 -18.52
C GLY A 120 -15.50 9.18 -17.20
N HIS A 121 -14.59 9.23 -16.20
CA HIS A 121 -14.96 8.78 -14.85
C HIS A 121 -16.06 9.69 -14.27
N PRO A 122 -17.18 9.14 -13.73
CA PRO A 122 -18.35 9.93 -13.35
C PRO A 122 -18.08 10.96 -12.23
N TYR A 123 -17.00 10.81 -11.48
CA TYR A 123 -16.61 11.72 -10.40
C TYR A 123 -15.35 12.54 -10.71
N ALA A 124 -14.87 12.54 -11.98
CA ALA A 124 -13.63 13.23 -12.33
C ALA A 124 -13.74 14.75 -12.11
N GLU A 125 -14.85 15.36 -12.55
CA GLU A 125 -15.10 16.79 -12.37
C GLU A 125 -15.23 17.16 -10.89
N GLN A 126 -16.03 16.39 -10.14
CA GLN A 126 -16.17 16.59 -8.70
C GLN A 126 -14.86 16.44 -7.93
N TYR A 127 -13.98 15.54 -8.40
CA TYR A 127 -12.68 15.39 -7.77
C TYR A 127 -11.76 16.60 -8.02
N LEU A 128 -11.79 17.18 -9.21
CA LEU A 128 -11.05 18.41 -9.50
C LEU A 128 -11.57 19.57 -8.65
N GLU A 129 -12.89 19.73 -8.54
CA GLU A 129 -13.51 20.69 -7.63
C GLU A 129 -13.12 20.42 -6.17
N PHE A 130 -13.07 19.14 -5.76
CA PHE A 130 -12.67 18.72 -4.41
C PHE A 130 -11.17 18.88 -4.17
N GLY A 131 -10.35 18.85 -5.22
CA GLY A 131 -8.92 19.10 -5.17
C GLY A 131 -8.59 20.56 -4.86
N GLU A 132 -9.50 21.47 -5.20
CA GLU A 132 -9.43 22.89 -4.84
C GLU A 132 -9.96 23.17 -3.43
N VAL A 133 -10.57 22.19 -2.74
CA VAL A 133 -11.00 22.35 -1.36
C VAL A 133 -9.77 22.59 -0.48
N ALA A 134 -9.75 23.77 0.13
CA ALA A 134 -8.73 24.18 1.08
C ALA A 134 -8.49 23.12 2.14
N GLY A 135 -7.28 22.55 2.19
CA GLY A 135 -6.92 21.57 3.21
C GLY A 135 -6.29 20.27 2.72
N ARG A 136 -6.27 19.99 1.40
CA ARG A 136 -5.52 18.86 0.87
C ARG A 136 -4.02 19.14 0.98
N ARG A 137 -3.28 18.15 1.46
CA ARG A 137 -1.82 18.17 1.56
C ARG A 137 -1.26 16.87 1.03
N TYR A 138 -0.04 16.91 0.56
CA TYR A 138 0.73 15.74 0.15
C TYR A 138 1.83 15.49 1.17
N TYR A 139 2.02 14.24 1.53
CA TYR A 139 3.08 13.82 2.44
C TYR A 139 3.95 12.77 1.75
N GLU A 140 5.27 12.99 1.78
CA GLU A 140 6.25 11.95 1.43
C GLU A 140 6.36 10.96 2.60
N LEU A 141 6.15 9.68 2.33
CA LEU A 141 6.49 8.62 3.27
C LEU A 141 7.99 8.32 3.12
N ALA A 142 8.79 8.79 4.08
CA ALA A 142 10.21 8.54 4.17
C ALA A 142 10.45 7.21 4.90
N PRO A 143 10.83 6.13 4.19
CA PRO A 143 10.96 4.81 4.80
C PRO A 143 12.25 4.68 5.58
N THR A 144 12.17 4.20 6.82
CA THR A 144 13.34 3.69 7.57
C THR A 144 13.56 2.20 7.29
N LYS A 145 12.50 1.48 6.93
CA LYS A 145 12.57 0.06 6.55
C LYS A 145 11.45 -0.31 5.59
N MET A 146 11.80 -1.08 4.57
CA MET A 146 10.85 -1.67 3.62
C MET A 146 11.12 -3.16 3.47
N ILE A 147 10.09 -3.98 3.67
CA ILE A 147 10.13 -5.43 3.46
C ILE A 147 9.03 -5.78 2.46
N GLY A 148 9.42 -6.38 1.34
CA GLY A 148 8.48 -6.82 0.32
C GLY A 148 8.57 -8.31 0.07
N TRP A 149 7.43 -8.94 -0.25
CA TRP A 149 7.31 -10.36 -0.59
C TRP A 149 6.31 -10.54 -1.72
N ASP A 150 6.50 -11.61 -2.49
CA ASP A 150 5.57 -12.04 -3.55
C ASP A 150 5.53 -13.57 -3.62
N MET A 151 4.42 -14.14 -3.19
CA MET A 151 4.23 -15.60 -3.19
C MET A 151 3.91 -16.16 -4.58
N ARG A 152 3.50 -15.30 -5.52
CA ARG A 152 3.17 -15.73 -6.89
C ARG A 152 4.39 -16.28 -7.64
N GLU A 153 5.59 -15.84 -7.31
CA GLU A 153 6.82 -16.36 -7.91
C GLU A 153 7.16 -17.78 -7.42
N ILE A 154 6.52 -18.27 -6.35
CA ILE A 154 6.75 -19.60 -5.78
C ILE A 154 5.85 -20.66 -6.47
N THR A 155 4.75 -20.26 -7.06
CA THR A 155 3.76 -21.17 -7.66
C THR A 155 4.19 -21.79 -8.99
N THR A 156 5.36 -21.41 -9.51
CA THR A 156 5.97 -22.12 -10.66
C THR A 156 6.60 -23.48 -10.28
N ILE A 157 6.71 -23.79 -9.01
CA ILE A 157 7.03 -25.13 -8.55
C ILE A 157 5.75 -25.94 -8.65
N ALA A 158 5.73 -26.93 -9.56
CA ALA A 158 4.61 -27.81 -9.82
C ALA A 158 3.86 -28.15 -8.52
N THR A 159 2.69 -27.56 -8.34
CA THR A 159 1.77 -27.99 -7.29
C THR A 159 1.35 -29.42 -7.64
N PRO A 160 1.49 -30.39 -6.73
CA PRO A 160 0.89 -31.69 -6.96
C PRO A 160 -0.61 -31.45 -7.19
N GLU A 161 -1.09 -31.97 -8.30
CA GLU A 161 -2.52 -32.00 -8.62
C GLU A 161 -3.27 -32.48 -7.37
N THR A 162 -4.25 -31.65 -6.94
CA THR A 162 -5.19 -31.96 -5.87
C THR A 162 -4.63 -32.03 -4.44
N ARG A 163 -4.45 -30.87 -3.81
CA ARG A 163 -4.68 -30.78 -2.38
C ARG A 163 -6.15 -30.41 -2.14
N THR A 164 -6.98 -31.43 -2.04
CA THR A 164 -8.29 -31.26 -1.40
C THR A 164 -8.05 -30.95 0.06
N LEU A 165 -8.51 -29.79 0.52
CA LEU A 165 -8.55 -29.48 1.96
C LEU A 165 -9.32 -30.61 2.65
N PRO A 166 -8.86 -31.10 3.81
CA PRO A 166 -9.66 -32.01 4.60
C PRO A 166 -11.06 -31.44 4.82
N ALA A 167 -12.11 -32.26 4.68
CA ALA A 167 -13.51 -31.83 4.72
C ALA A 167 -13.83 -30.95 5.95
N HIS A 168 -13.20 -31.23 7.11
CA HIS A 168 -13.38 -30.46 8.33
C HIS A 168 -12.81 -29.02 8.29
N VAL A 169 -12.02 -28.69 7.27
CA VAL A 169 -11.49 -27.32 7.06
C VAL A 169 -12.37 -26.57 6.08
N GLY A 170 -12.95 -27.23 5.07
CA GLY A 170 -13.87 -26.64 4.09
C GLY A 170 -15.16 -26.12 4.73
N ASP A 171 -15.68 -26.81 5.74
CA ASP A 171 -16.93 -26.45 6.42
C ASP A 171 -16.81 -25.25 7.38
N ARG A 172 -15.62 -24.67 7.55
CA ARG A 172 -15.37 -23.52 8.43
C ARG A 172 -15.15 -22.19 7.69
N ILE A 173 -15.19 -22.23 6.38
CA ILE A 173 -15.09 -21.03 5.54
C ILE A 173 -16.48 -20.66 5.04
N VAL A 174 -17.29 -20.08 5.92
CA VAL A 174 -18.54 -19.39 5.58
C VAL A 174 -18.42 -17.95 6.03
#